data_880b8597d35b4d595538790025f291de
#
_entry.id   880b8597d35b4d595538790025f291de
#
_cell.length_a   1.000
_cell.length_b   1.000
_cell.length_c   1.000
_cell.angle_alpha   90.00
_cell.angle_beta   90.00
_cell.angle_gamma   90.00
#
_symmetry.space_group_name_H-M   'P 1'
#
loop_
_entity.id
_entity.type
_entity.pdbx_description
1 polymer ?
#
loop_
_entity_poly.entity_id
_entity_poly.type
_entity_poly.pdbx_seq_one_letter_code
_entity_poly.pdbx_strand_id
1 'polypeptide(L)'
;LNPLEVTEETFLDSAMKKPLPIAKALYTSFTGVSPLVANEICHRASIDGDMSVDSLTPDAKKHLYHNFAWLMEDVKEHRYEPNIITRDREPVEFSCFRLTEYVGSDDAAEATNSTGAAANGSEYTMQHFSSISAVLEQYYASRNVYTRIRQKSVDLRRIVATALDRSRKKYQLQEKQLKDTEKRDKYKVYGELIHTYGYGLAEGAKELEALNYYTNEMIKIPLDPMLDAKANAQKYFDKYNKLKRTYEVLTDLTAETRAEIEHLESIATSLDIALTEDDLVQIKEELIEYGYIRRKRTDKKTKSKSKPFHYRSSDGYDIYVGKNNYQNEELTFKFATGNDWWFHAKGMPGSHVIVKSGNDELPDRVFEEAGKLAGYYSKGRDNDKIEIDYLQKKNVKKPNGSAPGFVVYYTNYSLTIHPDISGLTLIE
;
A
#
# COMPACT_ATOMS: atom_id res chain seq x y z
N LEU A 1 -29.96 -23.63 -26.34
CA LEU A 1 -31.14 -24.14 -25.65
C LEU A 1 -31.63 -23.14 -24.60
N ASN A 2 -32.97 -23.16 -24.34
CA ASN A 2 -33.52 -22.36 -23.22
C ASN A 2 -33.16 -23.03 -21.88
N PRO A 3 -32.35 -22.40 -20.99
CA PRO A 3 -31.90 -23.05 -19.78
C PRO A 3 -33.02 -23.29 -18.75
N LEU A 4 -34.14 -22.57 -18.87
CA LEU A 4 -35.28 -22.66 -17.95
C LEU A 4 -36.17 -23.88 -18.21
N GLU A 5 -36.01 -24.52 -19.36
CA GLU A 5 -36.86 -25.67 -19.82
C GLU A 5 -36.06 -26.96 -19.96
N VAL A 6 -34.79 -26.97 -19.54
CA VAL A 6 -33.87 -28.09 -19.74
C VAL A 6 -34.14 -29.20 -18.74
N THR A 7 -34.40 -30.42 -19.27
CA THR A 7 -34.45 -31.65 -18.47
C THR A 7 -33.05 -32.24 -18.25
N GLU A 8 -32.89 -33.13 -17.27
CA GLU A 8 -31.62 -33.85 -17.05
C GLU A 8 -31.12 -34.53 -18.32
N GLU A 9 -32.01 -35.24 -19.03
CA GLU A 9 -31.67 -35.92 -20.28
C GLU A 9 -31.15 -34.94 -21.35
N THR A 10 -31.87 -33.82 -21.56
CA THR A 10 -31.44 -32.78 -22.51
C THR A 10 -30.12 -32.15 -22.12
N PHE A 11 -29.88 -31.92 -20.83
CA PHE A 11 -28.62 -31.39 -20.31
C PHE A 11 -27.44 -32.34 -20.60
N LEU A 12 -27.60 -33.61 -20.28
CA LEU A 12 -26.61 -34.65 -20.52
C LEU A 12 -26.30 -34.82 -22.01
N ASP A 13 -27.32 -34.76 -22.86
CA ASP A 13 -27.20 -34.95 -24.30
C ASP A 13 -26.62 -33.73 -25.04
N SER A 14 -26.80 -32.53 -24.51
CA SER A 14 -26.38 -31.31 -25.19
C SER A 14 -25.02 -30.79 -24.69
N ALA A 15 -24.89 -30.54 -23.39
CA ALA A 15 -23.67 -29.94 -22.80
C ALA A 15 -22.62 -31.01 -22.45
N MET A 16 -23.07 -32.18 -21.92
CA MET A 16 -22.16 -33.18 -21.35
C MET A 16 -21.64 -34.21 -22.39
N LYS A 17 -21.93 -34.01 -23.69
CA LYS A 17 -21.31 -34.75 -24.79
C LYS A 17 -20.27 -33.95 -25.58
N LYS A 18 -20.09 -32.66 -25.28
CA LYS A 18 -19.13 -31.83 -25.98
C LYS A 18 -17.70 -32.04 -25.45
N PRO A 19 -16.70 -32.28 -26.31
CA PRO A 19 -15.30 -32.41 -25.88
C PRO A 19 -14.69 -31.02 -25.58
N LEU A 20 -15.22 -30.34 -24.57
CA LEU A 20 -14.87 -28.97 -24.18
C LEU A 20 -14.63 -28.92 -22.66
N PRO A 21 -13.96 -27.86 -22.16
CA PRO A 21 -14.02 -27.52 -20.73
C PRO A 21 -15.45 -27.38 -20.25
N ILE A 22 -15.73 -27.82 -19.03
CA ILE A 22 -17.09 -27.94 -18.47
C ILE A 22 -17.82 -26.59 -18.49
N ALA A 23 -17.21 -25.53 -17.99
CA ALA A 23 -17.80 -24.20 -18.02
C ALA A 23 -18.11 -23.77 -19.46
N LYS A 24 -17.19 -24.03 -20.41
CA LYS A 24 -17.38 -23.70 -21.81
C LYS A 24 -18.53 -24.51 -22.46
N ALA A 25 -18.67 -25.76 -22.09
CA ALA A 25 -19.77 -26.60 -22.55
C ALA A 25 -21.13 -26.06 -22.08
N LEU A 26 -21.20 -25.54 -20.85
CA LEU A 26 -22.41 -24.90 -20.28
C LEU A 26 -22.81 -23.65 -21.07
N TYR A 27 -21.93 -22.60 -21.07
CA TYR A 27 -22.32 -21.31 -21.68
C TYR A 27 -22.47 -21.36 -23.20
N THR A 28 -21.90 -22.36 -23.89
CA THR A 28 -22.11 -22.54 -25.32
C THR A 28 -23.34 -23.38 -25.65
N SER A 29 -23.93 -24.07 -24.68
CA SER A 29 -25.12 -24.91 -24.87
C SER A 29 -26.42 -24.20 -24.53
N PHE A 30 -26.39 -23.29 -23.54
CA PHE A 30 -27.58 -22.66 -22.99
C PHE A 30 -27.56 -21.15 -23.21
N THR A 31 -28.64 -20.63 -23.79
CA THR A 31 -28.82 -19.21 -24.08
C THR A 31 -28.97 -18.43 -22.76
N GLY A 32 -28.21 -17.33 -22.62
CA GLY A 32 -28.26 -16.47 -21.40
C GLY A 32 -27.35 -16.93 -20.26
N VAL A 33 -26.75 -18.13 -20.36
CA VAL A 33 -25.72 -18.55 -19.41
C VAL A 33 -24.37 -17.91 -19.82
N SER A 34 -23.88 -16.99 -19.02
CA SER A 34 -22.58 -16.35 -19.23
C SER A 34 -21.42 -17.24 -18.73
N PRO A 35 -20.15 -16.96 -19.12
CA PRO A 35 -19.00 -17.66 -18.54
C PRO A 35 -18.97 -17.55 -17.01
N LEU A 36 -19.32 -16.39 -16.44
CA LEU A 36 -19.38 -16.17 -15.00
C LEU A 36 -20.40 -17.11 -14.33
N VAL A 37 -21.62 -17.19 -14.88
CA VAL A 37 -22.67 -18.09 -14.36
C VAL A 37 -22.26 -19.56 -14.50
N ALA A 38 -21.60 -19.92 -15.59
CA ALA A 38 -21.11 -21.29 -15.80
C ALA A 38 -20.04 -21.67 -14.77
N ASN A 39 -19.11 -20.78 -14.47
CA ASN A 39 -18.09 -20.99 -13.44
C ASN A 39 -18.72 -21.09 -12.04
N GLU A 40 -19.68 -20.24 -11.72
CA GLU A 40 -20.41 -20.30 -10.44
C GLU A 40 -21.15 -21.65 -10.28
N ILE A 41 -21.79 -22.17 -11.36
CA ILE A 41 -22.43 -23.50 -11.34
C ILE A 41 -21.39 -24.59 -11.07
N CYS A 42 -20.23 -24.53 -11.74
CA CYS A 42 -19.14 -25.48 -11.51
C CYS A 42 -18.63 -25.39 -10.07
N HIS A 43 -18.44 -24.17 -9.56
CA HIS A 43 -17.97 -23.93 -8.19
C HIS A 43 -18.94 -24.49 -7.15
N ARG A 44 -20.26 -24.24 -7.29
CA ARG A 44 -21.30 -24.81 -6.40
C ARG A 44 -21.33 -26.33 -6.43
N ALA A 45 -21.01 -26.91 -7.57
CA ALA A 45 -20.88 -28.36 -7.72
C ALA A 45 -19.52 -28.90 -7.21
N SER A 46 -18.62 -28.05 -6.72
CA SER A 46 -17.23 -28.41 -6.34
C SER A 46 -16.47 -29.09 -7.49
N ILE A 47 -16.70 -28.64 -8.72
CA ILE A 47 -16.07 -29.13 -9.95
C ILE A 47 -15.25 -28.01 -10.57
N ASP A 48 -14.01 -28.30 -10.97
CA ASP A 48 -13.18 -27.37 -11.73
C ASP A 48 -13.74 -27.20 -13.14
N GLY A 49 -14.19 -25.98 -13.47
CA GLY A 49 -14.80 -25.62 -14.76
C GLY A 49 -13.87 -25.74 -15.96
N ASP A 50 -12.56 -25.74 -15.76
CA ASP A 50 -11.54 -25.89 -16.79
C ASP A 50 -11.27 -27.37 -17.17
N MET A 51 -11.74 -28.32 -16.36
CA MET A 51 -11.64 -29.75 -16.69
C MET A 51 -12.47 -30.10 -17.92
N SER A 52 -12.03 -31.12 -18.65
CA SER A 52 -12.81 -31.65 -19.77
C SER A 52 -14.09 -32.36 -19.31
N VAL A 53 -15.19 -32.17 -20.02
CA VAL A 53 -16.45 -32.91 -19.81
C VAL A 53 -16.25 -34.42 -19.79
N ASP A 54 -15.30 -34.95 -20.59
CA ASP A 54 -15.01 -36.38 -20.70
C ASP A 54 -14.37 -36.94 -19.40
N SER A 55 -13.82 -36.11 -18.55
CA SER A 55 -13.24 -36.52 -17.25
C SER A 55 -14.28 -36.74 -16.15
N LEU A 56 -15.52 -36.29 -16.37
CA LEU A 56 -16.59 -36.43 -15.38
C LEU A 56 -17.19 -37.80 -15.36
N THR A 57 -17.36 -38.34 -14.16
CA THR A 57 -18.18 -39.56 -13.94
C THR A 57 -19.66 -39.28 -14.21
N PRO A 58 -20.48 -40.31 -14.51
CA PRO A 58 -21.92 -40.12 -14.70
C PRO A 58 -22.60 -39.43 -13.50
N ASP A 59 -22.18 -39.75 -12.26
CA ASP A 59 -22.74 -39.15 -11.07
C ASP A 59 -22.31 -37.67 -10.91
N ALA A 60 -21.09 -37.32 -11.28
CA ALA A 60 -20.63 -35.95 -11.28
C ALA A 60 -21.39 -35.09 -12.31
N LYS A 61 -21.73 -35.66 -13.48
CA LYS A 61 -22.56 -34.99 -14.49
C LYS A 61 -23.98 -34.72 -13.99
N LYS A 62 -24.57 -35.65 -13.24
CA LYS A 62 -25.88 -35.47 -12.59
C LYS A 62 -25.81 -34.42 -11.47
N HIS A 63 -24.77 -34.47 -10.67
CA HIS A 63 -24.56 -33.47 -9.60
C HIS A 63 -24.43 -32.06 -10.18
N LEU A 64 -23.67 -31.89 -11.26
CA LEU A 64 -23.59 -30.65 -12.01
C LEU A 64 -24.95 -30.16 -12.54
N TYR A 65 -25.76 -31.10 -13.09
CA TYR A 65 -27.13 -30.79 -13.52
C TYR A 65 -27.99 -30.28 -12.36
N HIS A 66 -27.93 -30.88 -11.19
CA HIS A 66 -28.73 -30.41 -10.05
C HIS A 66 -28.36 -28.98 -9.64
N ASN A 67 -27.06 -28.64 -9.58
CA ASN A 67 -26.64 -27.28 -9.29
C ASN A 67 -27.06 -26.27 -10.38
N PHE A 68 -27.00 -26.68 -11.65
CA PHE A 68 -27.56 -25.90 -12.76
C PHE A 68 -29.07 -25.70 -12.59
N ALA A 69 -29.80 -26.76 -12.32
CA ALA A 69 -31.27 -26.72 -12.19
C ALA A 69 -31.70 -25.83 -11.00
N TRP A 70 -31.03 -25.91 -9.86
CA TRP A 70 -31.32 -25.04 -8.71
C TRP A 70 -31.13 -23.56 -9.07
N LEU A 71 -30.04 -23.19 -9.72
CA LEU A 71 -29.85 -21.81 -10.14
C LEU A 71 -30.89 -21.35 -11.16
N MET A 72 -31.31 -22.23 -12.07
CA MET A 72 -32.40 -21.91 -13.02
C MET A 72 -33.77 -21.80 -12.34
N GLU A 73 -33.98 -22.53 -11.24
CA GLU A 73 -35.21 -22.41 -10.43
C GLU A 73 -35.26 -21.06 -9.74
N ASP A 74 -34.13 -20.56 -9.20
CA ASP A 74 -34.02 -19.21 -8.62
C ASP A 74 -34.39 -18.12 -9.64
N VAL A 75 -33.97 -18.32 -10.93
CA VAL A 75 -34.36 -17.41 -12.02
C VAL A 75 -35.88 -17.46 -12.29
N LYS A 76 -36.48 -18.64 -12.34
CA LYS A 76 -37.92 -18.80 -12.58
C LYS A 76 -38.77 -18.17 -11.47
N GLU A 77 -38.33 -18.32 -10.24
CA GLU A 77 -39.03 -17.81 -9.07
C GLU A 77 -38.65 -16.36 -8.71
N HIS A 78 -37.82 -15.70 -9.55
CA HIS A 78 -37.35 -14.33 -9.34
C HIS A 78 -36.62 -14.11 -8.01
N ARG A 79 -35.94 -15.14 -7.50
CA ARG A 79 -35.09 -15.06 -6.32
C ARG A 79 -33.74 -14.53 -6.72
N TYR A 80 -33.57 -13.22 -6.63
CA TYR A 80 -32.33 -12.54 -7.01
C TYR A 80 -31.65 -11.91 -5.80
N GLU A 81 -30.31 -12.00 -5.80
CA GLU A 81 -29.42 -11.31 -4.86
C GLU A 81 -28.45 -10.42 -5.64
N PRO A 82 -28.93 -9.24 -6.15
CA PRO A 82 -28.10 -8.37 -6.97
C PRO A 82 -26.88 -7.88 -6.17
N ASN A 83 -25.69 -8.08 -6.72
CA ASN A 83 -24.46 -7.77 -6.03
C ASN A 83 -23.33 -7.32 -6.97
N ILE A 84 -22.35 -6.61 -6.38
CA ILE A 84 -21.07 -6.25 -7.00
C ILE A 84 -19.96 -6.88 -6.17
N ILE A 85 -19.04 -7.57 -6.84
CA ILE A 85 -17.79 -8.03 -6.25
C ILE A 85 -16.72 -6.95 -6.49
N THR A 86 -16.06 -6.53 -5.42
CA THR A 86 -14.94 -5.59 -5.50
C THR A 86 -13.66 -6.24 -4.97
N ARG A 87 -12.53 -5.86 -5.55
CA ARG A 87 -11.20 -6.14 -5.05
C ARG A 87 -10.44 -4.82 -5.02
N ASP A 88 -9.87 -4.44 -3.90
CA ASP A 88 -9.16 -3.17 -3.74
C ASP A 88 -9.98 -1.95 -4.22
N ARG A 89 -11.29 -1.91 -3.95
CA ARG A 89 -12.28 -0.93 -4.45
C ARG A 89 -12.56 -0.97 -5.95
N GLU A 90 -11.83 -1.75 -6.72
CA GLU A 90 -12.12 -1.92 -8.13
C GLU A 90 -13.28 -2.90 -8.28
N PRO A 91 -14.41 -2.51 -8.88
CA PRO A 91 -15.48 -3.43 -9.19
C PRO A 91 -14.98 -4.43 -10.25
N VAL A 92 -14.90 -5.71 -9.85
CA VAL A 92 -14.34 -6.78 -10.68
C VAL A 92 -15.45 -7.46 -11.46
N GLU A 93 -16.52 -7.83 -10.75
CA GLU A 93 -17.66 -8.55 -11.32
C GLU A 93 -18.98 -8.06 -10.71
N PHE A 94 -20.08 -8.38 -11.38
CA PHE A 94 -21.43 -8.16 -10.86
C PHE A 94 -22.34 -9.32 -11.27
N SER A 95 -23.36 -9.57 -10.44
CA SER A 95 -24.32 -10.65 -10.73
C SER A 95 -25.69 -10.33 -10.14
N CYS A 96 -26.71 -11.00 -10.67
CA CYS A 96 -28.02 -11.09 -10.04
C CYS A 96 -28.13 -12.27 -9.06
N PHE A 97 -27.10 -13.09 -8.93
CA PHE A 97 -26.98 -14.20 -7.99
C PHE A 97 -25.79 -13.97 -7.07
N ARG A 98 -25.83 -14.58 -5.89
CA ARG A 98 -24.68 -14.66 -5.02
C ARG A 98 -23.56 -15.44 -5.70
N LEU A 99 -22.37 -14.82 -5.82
CA LEU A 99 -21.19 -15.42 -6.40
C LEU A 99 -20.33 -16.06 -5.29
N THR A 100 -20.56 -17.36 -5.04
CA THR A 100 -19.92 -18.13 -3.97
C THR A 100 -18.44 -18.42 -4.29
N GLU A 101 -18.06 -18.40 -5.56
CA GLU A 101 -16.67 -18.50 -6.00
C GLU A 101 -15.77 -17.42 -5.40
N TYR A 102 -16.31 -16.23 -5.15
CA TYR A 102 -15.55 -15.08 -4.62
C TYR A 102 -15.62 -14.95 -3.10
N VAL A 103 -16.72 -15.33 -2.47
CA VAL A 103 -17.02 -14.97 -1.07
C VAL A 103 -17.41 -16.17 -0.20
N GLY A 104 -17.28 -17.39 -0.72
CA GLY A 104 -17.63 -18.59 0.04
C GLY A 104 -19.15 -18.79 0.28
N SER A 105 -19.51 -19.97 0.79
CA SER A 105 -20.91 -20.41 0.98
C SER A 105 -21.44 -20.27 2.39
N ASP A 106 -20.76 -19.55 3.31
CA ASP A 106 -21.20 -19.48 4.71
C ASP A 106 -22.60 -18.89 4.84
N ASP A 107 -23.53 -19.71 5.27
CA ASP A 107 -24.94 -19.40 5.54
C ASP A 107 -25.15 -18.50 6.78
N ALA A 108 -24.09 -17.96 7.35
CA ALA A 108 -24.12 -17.12 8.56
C ALA A 108 -23.75 -15.67 8.24
N ALA A 109 -24.59 -15.00 7.46
CA ALA A 109 -24.51 -13.54 7.42
C ALA A 109 -25.89 -12.91 7.18
N GLU A 110 -26.64 -12.76 8.21
CA GLU A 110 -27.29 -11.50 8.46
C GLU A 110 -26.17 -10.45 8.57
N ALA A 111 -25.94 -9.71 7.52
CA ALA A 111 -25.43 -8.34 7.50
C ALA A 111 -24.59 -8.05 6.26
N THR A 112 -25.10 -7.29 5.38
CA THR A 112 -24.55 -6.08 4.74
C THR A 112 -23.04 -6.01 4.42
N ASN A 113 -22.28 -6.97 4.16
CA ASN A 113 -20.91 -6.96 3.61
C ASN A 113 -20.15 -8.19 4.09
N SER A 114 -20.21 -9.28 3.38
CA SER A 114 -19.35 -10.44 3.66
C SER A 114 -18.01 -10.28 2.96
N THR A 115 -16.92 -10.32 3.73
CA THR A 115 -15.56 -10.45 3.22
C THR A 115 -15.18 -11.92 3.17
N GLY A 116 -14.81 -12.43 2.00
CA GLY A 116 -14.28 -13.78 1.81
C GLY A 116 -12.87 -13.72 1.23
N ALA A 117 -11.98 -14.53 1.78
CA ALA A 117 -10.67 -14.73 1.18
C ALA A 117 -10.78 -15.70 0.00
N ALA A 118 -10.38 -15.27 -1.19
CA ALA A 118 -10.25 -16.17 -2.32
C ALA A 118 -9.08 -17.14 -2.11
N ALA A 119 -9.12 -18.29 -2.78
CA ALA A 119 -8.08 -19.30 -2.74
C ALA A 119 -6.66 -18.80 -3.08
N ASN A 120 -6.55 -17.58 -3.62
CA ASN A 120 -5.29 -16.93 -4.02
C ASN A 120 -4.85 -15.77 -3.11
N GLY A 121 -5.42 -15.62 -1.91
CA GLY A 121 -4.97 -14.62 -0.93
C GLY A 121 -5.38 -13.17 -1.22
N SER A 122 -6.20 -12.90 -2.21
CA SER A 122 -6.79 -11.58 -2.45
C SER A 122 -8.17 -11.51 -1.82
N GLU A 123 -8.40 -10.44 -1.06
CA GLU A 123 -9.67 -10.21 -0.35
C GLU A 123 -10.69 -9.61 -1.31
N TYR A 124 -11.79 -10.37 -1.55
CA TYR A 124 -12.94 -9.89 -2.30
C TYR A 124 -14.04 -9.47 -1.33
N THR A 125 -14.70 -8.37 -1.62
CA THR A 125 -15.89 -7.93 -0.87
C THR A 125 -17.11 -7.96 -1.77
N MET A 126 -18.25 -8.38 -1.22
CA MET A 126 -19.53 -8.41 -1.91
C MET A 126 -20.43 -7.33 -1.34
N GLN A 127 -20.95 -6.46 -2.20
CA GLN A 127 -21.92 -5.44 -1.86
C GLN A 127 -23.27 -5.79 -2.48
N HIS A 128 -24.33 -5.85 -1.66
CA HIS A 128 -25.69 -6.15 -2.10
C HIS A 128 -26.46 -4.89 -2.49
N PHE A 129 -27.38 -5.06 -3.45
CA PHE A 129 -28.22 -3.99 -3.97
C PHE A 129 -29.69 -4.42 -4.04
N SER A 130 -30.59 -3.45 -4.03
CA SER A 130 -32.03 -3.70 -4.11
C SER A 130 -32.50 -4.14 -5.51
N SER A 131 -31.71 -3.88 -6.55
CA SER A 131 -32.06 -4.25 -7.93
C SER A 131 -30.81 -4.38 -8.82
N ILE A 132 -30.94 -5.17 -9.88
CA ILE A 132 -29.87 -5.28 -10.90
C ILE A 132 -29.63 -3.95 -11.64
N SER A 133 -30.64 -3.10 -11.76
CA SER A 133 -30.49 -1.78 -12.35
C SER A 133 -29.55 -0.88 -11.50
N ALA A 134 -29.70 -0.92 -10.18
CA ALA A 134 -28.81 -0.23 -9.26
C ALA A 134 -27.38 -0.80 -9.32
N VAL A 135 -27.24 -2.12 -9.45
CA VAL A 135 -25.93 -2.78 -9.66
C VAL A 135 -25.27 -2.28 -10.94
N LEU A 136 -25.99 -2.27 -12.07
CA LEU A 136 -25.46 -1.84 -13.36
C LEU A 136 -25.02 -0.37 -13.31
N GLU A 137 -25.86 0.51 -12.77
CA GLU A 137 -25.54 1.92 -12.60
C GLU A 137 -24.26 2.10 -11.77
N GLN A 138 -24.21 1.49 -10.61
CA GLN A 138 -23.06 1.61 -9.70
C GLN A 138 -21.80 0.98 -10.27
N TYR A 139 -21.89 -0.22 -10.84
CA TYR A 139 -20.75 -0.94 -11.40
C TYR A 139 -20.08 -0.16 -12.52
N TYR A 140 -20.86 0.28 -13.51
CA TYR A 140 -20.29 1.01 -14.66
C TYR A 140 -19.85 2.41 -14.30
N ALA A 141 -20.57 3.12 -13.40
CA ALA A 141 -20.13 4.42 -12.91
C ALA A 141 -18.78 4.31 -12.17
N SER A 142 -18.66 3.39 -11.21
CA SER A 142 -17.42 3.19 -10.43
C SER A 142 -16.27 2.71 -11.31
N ARG A 143 -16.49 1.73 -12.17
CA ARG A 143 -15.46 1.21 -13.09
C ARG A 143 -14.95 2.25 -14.07
N ASN A 144 -15.84 3.09 -14.60
CA ASN A 144 -15.45 4.18 -15.52
C ASN A 144 -14.58 5.22 -14.80
N VAL A 145 -14.96 5.63 -13.59
CA VAL A 145 -14.17 6.59 -12.79
C VAL A 145 -12.80 5.98 -12.48
N TYR A 146 -12.77 4.76 -11.95
CA TYR A 146 -11.53 4.08 -11.57
C TYR A 146 -10.58 3.91 -12.78
N THR A 147 -11.08 3.38 -13.90
CA THR A 147 -10.30 3.18 -15.13
C THR A 147 -9.77 4.50 -15.67
N ARG A 148 -10.60 5.55 -15.69
CA ARG A 148 -10.23 6.88 -16.16
C ARG A 148 -9.15 7.53 -15.30
N ILE A 149 -9.28 7.46 -13.97
CA ILE A 149 -8.28 7.99 -13.04
C ILE A 149 -6.98 7.20 -13.16
N ARG A 150 -7.06 5.87 -13.23
CA ARG A 150 -5.88 5.02 -13.42
C ARG A 150 -5.14 5.35 -14.73
N GLN A 151 -5.86 5.49 -15.85
CA GLN A 151 -5.26 5.89 -17.13
C GLN A 151 -4.63 7.29 -17.07
N LYS A 152 -5.32 8.27 -16.48
CA LYS A 152 -4.81 9.63 -16.33
C LYS A 152 -3.62 9.73 -15.37
N SER A 153 -3.50 8.82 -14.41
CA SER A 153 -2.39 8.78 -13.45
C SER A 153 -1.16 8.01 -13.94
N VAL A 154 -1.23 7.29 -15.06
CA VAL A 154 -0.12 6.43 -15.57
C VAL A 154 1.21 7.19 -15.65
N ASP A 155 1.20 8.39 -16.23
CA ASP A 155 2.42 9.19 -16.37
C ASP A 155 2.96 9.67 -15.01
N LEU A 156 2.09 10.09 -14.09
CA LEU A 156 2.48 10.50 -12.75
C LEU A 156 3.07 9.31 -11.98
N ARG A 157 2.43 8.15 -12.03
CA ARG A 157 2.93 6.91 -11.42
C ARG A 157 4.29 6.51 -11.96
N ARG A 158 4.49 6.59 -13.28
CA ARG A 158 5.78 6.31 -13.91
C ARG A 158 6.88 7.26 -13.44
N ILE A 159 6.57 8.56 -13.32
CA ILE A 159 7.51 9.57 -12.82
C ILE A 159 7.91 9.24 -11.37
N VAL A 160 6.94 8.99 -10.50
CA VAL A 160 7.17 8.65 -9.09
C VAL A 160 7.98 7.35 -8.96
N ALA A 161 7.61 6.29 -9.68
CA ALA A 161 8.31 5.02 -9.66
C ALA A 161 9.78 5.17 -10.12
N THR A 162 10.03 5.95 -11.18
CA THR A 162 11.38 6.22 -11.69
C THR A 162 12.20 7.01 -10.68
N ALA A 163 11.60 8.02 -10.03
CA ALA A 163 12.27 8.82 -9.00
C ALA A 163 12.60 7.94 -7.78
N LEU A 164 11.65 7.13 -7.31
CA LEU A 164 11.86 6.18 -6.21
C LEU A 164 12.99 5.19 -6.47
N ASP A 165 13.03 4.58 -7.65
CA ASP A 165 14.11 3.65 -8.02
C ASP A 165 15.48 4.33 -8.00
N ARG A 166 15.56 5.56 -8.52
CA ARG A 166 16.79 6.37 -8.50
C ARG A 166 17.22 6.71 -7.06
N SER A 167 16.30 7.18 -6.23
CA SER A 167 16.60 7.60 -4.86
C SER A 167 16.97 6.39 -3.99
N ARG A 168 16.32 5.24 -4.17
CA ARG A 168 16.68 3.99 -3.47
C ARG A 168 18.07 3.48 -3.85
N LYS A 169 18.44 3.51 -5.14
CA LYS A 169 19.79 3.16 -5.59
C LYS A 169 20.85 4.12 -5.03
N LYS A 170 20.54 5.43 -5.00
CA LYS A 170 21.42 6.45 -4.39
C LYS A 170 21.60 6.17 -2.89
N TYR A 171 20.52 5.88 -2.18
CA TYR A 171 20.55 5.57 -0.76
C TYR A 171 21.41 4.35 -0.44
N GLN A 172 21.24 3.25 -1.18
CA GLN A 172 22.05 2.03 -1.03
C GLN A 172 23.56 2.29 -1.25
N LEU A 173 23.89 3.12 -2.25
CA LEU A 173 25.28 3.51 -2.50
C LEU A 173 25.84 4.34 -1.35
N GLN A 174 25.08 5.30 -0.85
CA GLN A 174 25.45 6.13 0.30
C GLN A 174 25.64 5.30 1.57
N GLU A 175 24.74 4.37 1.87
CA GLU A 175 24.90 3.45 3.01
C GLU A 175 26.17 2.62 2.92
N LYS A 176 26.46 2.08 1.73
CA LYS A 176 27.70 1.33 1.50
C LYS A 176 28.95 2.20 1.74
N GLN A 177 28.95 3.41 1.19
CA GLN A 177 30.04 4.37 1.39
C GLN A 177 30.19 4.79 2.86
N LEU A 178 29.06 5.01 3.56
CA LEU A 178 29.03 5.34 4.98
C LEU A 178 29.68 4.22 5.82
N LYS A 179 29.31 2.96 5.55
CA LYS A 179 29.92 1.79 6.19
C LYS A 179 31.43 1.68 5.95
N ASP A 180 31.89 2.06 4.76
CA ASP A 180 33.33 2.07 4.48
C ASP A 180 34.11 3.13 5.30
N THR A 181 33.42 4.17 5.80
CA THR A 181 34.03 5.18 6.68
C THR A 181 34.19 4.73 8.14
N GLU A 182 33.53 3.64 8.56
CA GLU A 182 33.64 3.07 9.92
C GLU A 182 35.09 2.69 10.26
N LYS A 183 35.88 2.36 9.23
CA LYS A 183 37.32 2.05 9.36
C LYS A 183 38.19 3.26 9.76
N ARG A 184 37.62 4.47 9.86
CA ARG A 184 38.39 5.70 10.14
C ARG A 184 39.17 5.65 11.44
N ASP A 185 38.55 5.11 12.49
CA ASP A 185 39.16 5.08 13.83
C ASP A 185 40.43 4.21 13.89
N LYS A 186 40.49 3.16 13.07
CA LYS A 186 41.71 2.37 12.86
C LYS A 186 42.89 3.23 12.39
N TYR A 187 42.64 4.17 11.47
CA TYR A 187 43.72 5.02 10.94
C TYR A 187 44.15 6.08 11.96
N LYS A 188 43.24 6.56 12.81
CA LYS A 188 43.58 7.41 13.95
C LYS A 188 44.54 6.69 14.90
N VAL A 189 44.17 5.47 15.33
CA VAL A 189 44.99 4.62 16.21
C VAL A 189 46.36 4.34 15.55
N TYR A 190 46.41 4.02 14.27
CA TYR A 190 47.69 3.81 13.59
C TYR A 190 48.58 5.06 13.61
N GLY A 191 48.01 6.23 13.33
CA GLY A 191 48.78 7.51 13.41
C GLY A 191 49.32 7.79 14.81
N GLU A 192 48.50 7.57 15.84
CA GLU A 192 48.87 7.78 17.24
C GLU A 192 49.97 6.81 17.70
N LEU A 193 49.87 5.52 17.35
CA LEU A 193 50.86 4.50 17.71
C LEU A 193 52.20 4.73 16.99
N ILE A 194 52.19 5.13 15.72
CA ILE A 194 53.41 5.48 15.00
C ILE A 194 54.05 6.74 15.63
N HIS A 195 53.24 7.73 16.04
CA HIS A 195 53.75 8.91 16.70
C HIS A 195 54.39 8.59 18.07
N THR A 196 53.82 7.61 18.80
CA THR A 196 54.31 7.20 20.11
C THR A 196 55.53 6.30 20.07
N TYR A 197 55.53 5.29 19.20
CA TYR A 197 56.55 4.22 19.15
C TYR A 197 57.52 4.37 17.98
N GLY A 198 57.32 5.33 17.07
CA GLY A 198 58.07 5.47 15.85
C GLY A 198 59.52 5.93 16.01
N TYR A 199 59.95 6.37 17.18
CA TYR A 199 61.31 6.86 17.43
C TYR A 199 62.43 5.83 17.25
N GLY A 200 62.11 4.56 17.35
CA GLY A 200 63.03 3.43 17.21
C GLY A 200 62.99 2.75 15.85
N LEU A 201 62.25 3.28 14.89
CA LEU A 201 62.13 2.66 13.56
C LEU A 201 63.39 2.86 12.75
N ALA A 202 63.88 1.75 12.15
CA ALA A 202 64.95 1.78 11.19
C ALA A 202 64.50 2.46 9.86
N GLU A 203 65.42 3.11 9.14
CA GLU A 203 65.13 3.62 7.79
C GLU A 203 64.67 2.49 6.88
N GLY A 204 63.58 2.74 6.12
CA GLY A 204 63.04 1.74 5.20
C GLY A 204 62.17 0.65 5.87
N ALA A 205 61.78 0.79 7.13
CA ALA A 205 60.87 -0.14 7.79
C ALA A 205 59.52 -0.23 7.06
N LYS A 206 59.03 -1.47 6.87
CA LYS A 206 57.78 -1.74 6.17
C LYS A 206 56.57 -1.90 7.12
N GLU A 207 56.83 -2.16 8.36
CA GLU A 207 55.81 -2.33 9.40
C GLU A 207 56.31 -1.88 10.78
N LEU A 208 55.41 -1.47 11.63
CA LEU A 208 55.62 -1.21 13.06
C LEU A 208 54.76 -2.19 13.86
N GLU A 209 55.36 -2.95 14.74
CA GLU A 209 54.66 -3.74 15.73
C GLU A 209 54.59 -2.96 17.03
N ALA A 210 53.38 -2.65 17.48
CA ALA A 210 53.16 -1.78 18.63
C ALA A 210 51.96 -2.25 19.49
N LEU A 211 52.03 -2.01 20.79
CA LEU A 211 50.92 -2.26 21.69
C LEU A 211 49.84 -1.22 21.48
N ASN A 212 48.65 -1.67 21.07
CA ASN A 212 47.48 -0.83 21.04
C ASN A 212 46.95 -0.62 22.46
N TYR A 213 47.22 0.53 23.05
CA TYR A 213 46.82 0.84 24.40
C TYR A 213 45.30 1.01 24.60
N TYR A 214 44.50 1.03 23.55
CA TYR A 214 43.03 1.02 23.62
C TYR A 214 42.48 -0.40 23.83
N THR A 215 43.08 -1.42 23.18
CA THR A 215 42.63 -2.82 23.25
C THR A 215 43.56 -3.74 24.02
N ASN A 216 44.72 -3.24 24.41
CA ASN A 216 45.84 -4.00 25.06
C ASN A 216 46.30 -5.19 24.23
N GLU A 217 46.27 -5.07 22.87
CA GLU A 217 46.72 -6.09 21.96
C GLU A 217 47.88 -5.58 21.10
N MET A 218 48.81 -6.48 20.75
CA MET A 218 49.87 -6.15 19.79
C MET A 218 49.27 -6.10 18.38
N ILE A 219 49.51 -5.01 17.66
CA ILE A 219 49.06 -4.82 16.27
C ILE A 219 50.25 -4.50 15.34
N LYS A 220 50.13 -4.94 14.09
CA LYS A 220 51.06 -4.61 13.01
C LYS A 220 50.49 -3.49 12.18
N ILE A 221 51.25 -2.42 12.05
CA ILE A 221 50.87 -1.21 11.33
C ILE A 221 51.76 -1.16 10.08
N PRO A 222 51.18 -1.24 8.86
CA PRO A 222 51.92 -1.11 7.63
C PRO A 222 52.52 0.31 7.49
N LEU A 223 53.79 0.37 7.08
CA LEU A 223 54.51 1.65 6.84
C LEU A 223 54.91 1.75 5.37
N ASP A 224 55.00 2.97 4.90
CA ASP A 224 55.62 3.29 3.64
C ASP A 224 57.15 3.45 3.86
N PRO A 225 57.97 2.56 3.31
CA PRO A 225 59.43 2.55 3.54
C PRO A 225 60.15 3.77 2.99
N MET A 226 59.48 4.55 2.12
CA MET A 226 60.04 5.78 1.54
C MET A 226 59.79 7.00 2.43
N LEU A 227 59.04 6.84 3.54
CA LEU A 227 58.66 7.91 4.46
C LEU A 227 59.25 7.65 5.85
N ASP A 228 59.61 8.70 6.53
CA ASP A 228 59.96 8.62 7.96
C ASP A 228 58.75 8.34 8.85
N ALA A 229 58.98 8.10 10.12
CA ALA A 229 57.89 7.80 11.07
C ALA A 229 56.87 8.92 11.16
N LYS A 230 57.32 10.20 11.15
CA LYS A 230 56.43 11.35 11.22
C LYS A 230 55.54 11.49 9.99
N ALA A 231 56.13 11.32 8.81
CA ALA A 231 55.35 11.35 7.53
C ALA A 231 54.38 10.19 7.41
N ASN A 232 54.75 8.98 7.85
CA ASN A 232 53.82 7.84 7.95
C ASN A 232 52.65 8.11 8.89
N ALA A 233 52.91 8.66 10.09
CA ALA A 233 51.86 9.05 11.02
C ALA A 233 50.94 10.11 10.39
N GLN A 234 51.50 11.14 9.77
CA GLN A 234 50.72 12.18 9.07
C GLN A 234 49.84 11.60 7.97
N LYS A 235 50.37 10.67 7.15
CA LYS A 235 49.59 9.96 6.12
C LYS A 235 48.37 9.24 6.66
N TYR A 236 48.47 8.61 7.85
CA TYR A 236 47.33 7.97 8.53
C TYR A 236 46.36 8.99 9.13
N PHE A 237 46.85 10.10 9.72
CA PHE A 237 45.95 11.16 10.17
C PHE A 237 45.22 11.85 9.04
N ASP A 238 45.87 12.08 7.89
CA ASP A 238 45.20 12.63 6.69
C ASP A 238 44.10 11.69 6.18
N LYS A 239 44.36 10.37 6.18
CA LYS A 239 43.36 9.37 5.82
C LYS A 239 42.18 9.34 6.82
N TYR A 240 42.45 9.42 8.11
CA TYR A 240 41.43 9.57 9.15
C TYR A 240 40.58 10.82 8.92
N ASN A 241 41.20 11.97 8.77
CA ASN A 241 40.52 13.25 8.59
C ASN A 241 39.65 13.26 7.31
N LYS A 242 40.17 12.69 6.21
CA LYS A 242 39.38 12.52 4.98
C LYS A 242 38.12 11.66 5.21
N LEU A 243 38.28 10.51 5.84
CA LEU A 243 37.15 9.61 6.13
C LEU A 243 36.17 10.21 7.14
N LYS A 244 36.65 10.96 8.14
CA LYS A 244 35.81 11.67 9.11
C LYS A 244 34.91 12.70 8.42
N ARG A 245 35.50 13.56 7.56
CA ARG A 245 34.70 14.54 6.77
C ARG A 245 33.70 13.83 5.84
N THR A 246 34.13 12.73 5.21
CA THR A 246 33.26 11.94 4.34
C THR A 246 32.10 11.36 5.14
N TYR A 247 32.33 10.86 6.35
CA TYR A 247 31.29 10.35 7.25
C TYR A 247 30.26 11.42 7.59
N GLU A 248 30.71 12.59 8.01
CA GLU A 248 29.85 13.72 8.39
C GLU A 248 28.94 14.11 7.21
N VAL A 249 29.51 14.35 6.04
CA VAL A 249 28.74 14.71 4.83
C VAL A 249 27.80 13.59 4.37
N LEU A 250 28.24 12.33 4.39
CA LEU A 250 27.39 11.21 3.99
C LEU A 250 26.24 10.95 4.96
N THR A 251 26.43 11.22 6.26
CA THR A 251 25.35 11.08 7.25
C THR A 251 24.20 12.02 6.90
N ASP A 252 24.49 13.29 6.62
CA ASP A 252 23.49 14.28 6.23
C ASP A 252 22.83 13.91 4.88
N LEU A 253 23.64 13.60 3.87
CA LEU A 253 23.12 13.23 2.55
C LEU A 253 22.26 11.95 2.56
N THR A 254 22.60 10.99 3.44
CA THR A 254 21.82 9.77 3.58
C THR A 254 20.46 10.05 4.24
N ALA A 255 20.45 10.92 5.26
CA ALA A 255 19.22 11.37 5.89
C ALA A 255 18.30 12.14 4.92
N GLU A 256 18.88 13.05 4.12
CA GLU A 256 18.12 13.77 3.06
C GLU A 256 17.54 12.81 2.02
N THR A 257 18.35 11.84 1.55
CA THR A 257 17.87 10.87 0.55
C THR A 257 16.78 9.96 1.11
N ARG A 258 16.85 9.61 2.39
CA ARG A 258 15.80 8.86 3.07
C ARG A 258 14.49 9.66 3.15
N ALA A 259 14.56 10.92 3.54
CA ALA A 259 13.40 11.80 3.58
C ALA A 259 12.77 11.98 2.18
N GLU A 260 13.59 12.05 1.12
CA GLU A 260 13.12 12.08 -0.27
C GLU A 260 12.37 10.79 -0.64
N ILE A 261 12.86 9.62 -0.24
CA ILE A 261 12.19 8.34 -0.47
C ILE A 261 10.84 8.30 0.26
N GLU A 262 10.80 8.67 1.53
CA GLU A 262 9.57 8.72 2.34
C GLU A 262 8.53 9.66 1.71
N HIS A 263 8.95 10.82 1.23
CA HIS A 263 8.08 11.76 0.52
C HIS A 263 7.55 11.19 -0.80
N LEU A 264 8.40 10.56 -1.62
CA LEU A 264 7.96 9.92 -2.86
C LEU A 264 7.00 8.73 -2.61
N GLU A 265 7.22 7.97 -1.55
CA GLU A 265 6.31 6.90 -1.15
C GLU A 265 4.94 7.44 -0.70
N SER A 266 4.90 8.58 0.00
CA SER A 266 3.64 9.24 0.36
C SER A 266 2.88 9.74 -0.87
N ILE A 267 3.59 10.27 -1.88
CA ILE A 267 2.97 10.64 -3.16
C ILE A 267 2.43 9.42 -3.91
N ALA A 268 3.17 8.29 -3.89
CA ALA A 268 2.69 7.04 -4.49
C ALA A 268 1.38 6.57 -3.82
N THR A 269 1.31 6.60 -2.49
CA THR A 269 0.09 6.29 -1.73
C THR A 269 -1.05 7.27 -2.06
N SER A 270 -0.75 8.57 -2.20
CA SER A 270 -1.75 9.57 -2.63
C SER A 270 -2.31 9.28 -4.02
N LEU A 271 -1.50 8.77 -4.96
CA LEU A 271 -1.97 8.33 -6.28
C LEU A 271 -2.89 7.10 -6.20
N ASP A 272 -2.74 6.25 -5.19
CA ASP A 272 -3.62 5.10 -4.94
C ASP A 272 -4.94 5.50 -4.28
N ILE A 273 -4.93 6.60 -3.52
CA ILE A 273 -6.11 7.16 -2.85
C ILE A 273 -6.95 8.04 -3.80
N ALA A 274 -6.34 8.63 -4.83
CA ALA A 274 -6.99 9.57 -5.74
C ALA A 274 -8.20 8.95 -6.45
N LEU A 275 -9.36 9.62 -6.37
CA LEU A 275 -10.62 9.23 -7.01
C LEU A 275 -11.09 10.21 -8.08
N THR A 276 -10.54 11.43 -8.13
CA THR A 276 -10.97 12.47 -9.03
C THR A 276 -9.78 13.07 -9.81
N GLU A 277 -10.09 13.75 -10.93
CA GLU A 277 -9.05 14.47 -11.68
C GLU A 277 -8.48 15.63 -10.87
N ASP A 278 -9.29 16.25 -10.03
CA ASP A 278 -8.84 17.33 -9.13
C ASP A 278 -7.83 16.81 -8.09
N ASP A 279 -7.96 15.54 -7.64
CA ASP A 279 -6.96 14.91 -6.77
C ASP A 279 -5.62 14.78 -7.51
N LEU A 280 -5.65 14.34 -8.78
CA LEU A 280 -4.43 14.22 -9.60
C LEU A 280 -3.79 15.59 -9.88
N VAL A 281 -4.58 16.66 -10.00
CA VAL A 281 -4.05 18.03 -10.17
C VAL A 281 -3.23 18.44 -8.94
N GLN A 282 -3.71 18.19 -7.72
CA GLN A 282 -2.95 18.51 -6.50
C GLN A 282 -1.65 17.71 -6.41
N ILE A 283 -1.69 16.41 -6.70
CA ILE A 283 -0.50 15.56 -6.70
C ILE A 283 0.51 16.00 -7.77
N LYS A 284 0.04 16.38 -8.95
CA LYS A 284 0.89 16.92 -10.00
C LYS A 284 1.56 18.23 -9.60
N GLU A 285 0.83 19.15 -8.94
CA GLU A 285 1.42 20.41 -8.43
C GLU A 285 2.51 20.12 -7.39
N GLU A 286 2.32 19.15 -6.52
CA GLU A 286 3.35 18.72 -5.56
C GLU A 286 4.61 18.19 -6.29
N LEU A 287 4.44 17.32 -7.29
CA LEU A 287 5.55 16.83 -8.09
C LEU A 287 6.30 17.94 -8.86
N ILE A 288 5.60 19.00 -9.25
CA ILE A 288 6.21 20.19 -9.87
C ILE A 288 6.98 21.02 -8.83
N GLU A 289 6.42 21.24 -7.65
CA GLU A 289 7.03 22.02 -6.57
C GLU A 289 8.34 21.40 -6.09
N TYR A 290 8.38 20.05 -6.00
CA TYR A 290 9.57 19.31 -5.61
C TYR A 290 10.50 18.96 -6.79
N GLY A 291 10.23 19.47 -8.00
CA GLY A 291 11.14 19.38 -9.15
C GLY A 291 11.15 18.06 -9.89
N TYR A 292 10.24 17.14 -9.60
CA TYR A 292 10.08 15.89 -10.34
C TYR A 292 9.46 16.09 -11.72
N ILE A 293 8.65 17.15 -11.87
CA ILE A 293 8.06 17.56 -13.14
C ILE A 293 8.46 19.01 -13.43
N ARG A 294 8.93 19.29 -14.64
CA ARG A 294 9.19 20.67 -15.07
C ARG A 294 7.89 21.39 -15.41
N ARG A 295 7.64 22.54 -14.78
CA ARG A 295 6.54 23.44 -15.17
C ARG A 295 6.85 24.04 -16.53
N LYS A 296 5.92 23.89 -17.49
CA LYS A 296 6.02 24.60 -18.76
C LYS A 296 5.69 26.08 -18.53
N ARG A 297 6.35 26.96 -19.28
CA ARG A 297 6.18 28.43 -19.18
C ARG A 297 4.73 28.89 -19.40
N THR A 298 3.94 28.08 -20.11
CA THR A 298 2.53 28.32 -20.42
C THR A 298 1.56 27.77 -19.36
N ASP A 299 2.03 26.96 -18.42
CA ASP A 299 1.16 26.31 -17.44
C ASP A 299 0.83 27.30 -16.31
N LYS A 300 -0.41 27.75 -16.24
CA LYS A 300 -0.94 28.47 -15.08
C LYS A 300 -1.11 27.49 -13.91
N LYS A 301 -0.84 27.96 -12.69
CA LYS A 301 -1.14 27.17 -11.48
C LYS A 301 -2.64 26.91 -11.44
N THR A 302 -3.03 25.65 -11.59
CA THR A 302 -4.44 25.25 -11.57
C THR A 302 -4.88 25.14 -10.11
N LYS A 303 -5.92 25.87 -9.73
CA LYS A 303 -6.54 25.71 -8.43
C LYS A 303 -7.36 24.41 -8.45
N SER A 304 -6.93 23.42 -7.68
CA SER A 304 -7.71 22.20 -7.47
C SER A 304 -8.93 22.48 -6.58
N LYS A 305 -10.03 21.79 -6.86
CA LYS A 305 -11.25 21.78 -6.04
C LYS A 305 -11.37 20.52 -5.19
N SER A 306 -10.33 19.66 -5.20
CA SER A 306 -10.32 18.47 -4.38
C SER A 306 -10.46 18.81 -2.89
N LYS A 307 -11.33 18.09 -2.21
CA LYS A 307 -11.57 18.19 -0.77
C LYS A 307 -11.19 16.88 -0.08
N PRO A 308 -10.83 16.89 1.21
CA PRO A 308 -10.67 15.69 2.01
C PRO A 308 -11.95 14.85 2.00
N PHE A 309 -11.83 13.55 2.26
CA PHE A 309 -13.01 12.75 2.54
C PHE A 309 -13.64 13.18 3.86
N HIS A 310 -14.95 13.21 3.89
CA HIS A 310 -15.74 13.49 5.08
C HIS A 310 -16.59 12.27 5.43
N TYR A 311 -16.30 11.66 6.55
CA TYR A 311 -17.04 10.53 7.11
C TYR A 311 -17.78 10.97 8.37
N ARG A 312 -18.80 10.20 8.71
CA ARG A 312 -19.48 10.31 10.01
C ARG A 312 -19.36 8.99 10.75
N SER A 313 -18.92 9.06 12.00
CA SER A 313 -18.86 7.90 12.88
C SER A 313 -20.26 7.41 13.25
N SER A 314 -20.34 6.17 13.74
CA SER A 314 -21.59 5.60 14.24
C SER A 314 -22.21 6.39 15.39
N ASP A 315 -21.39 7.12 16.15
CA ASP A 315 -21.79 7.98 17.26
C ASP A 315 -21.99 9.45 16.84
N GLY A 316 -21.97 9.75 15.53
CA GLY A 316 -22.33 11.05 14.97
C GLY A 316 -21.18 12.06 14.88
N TYR A 317 -19.94 11.69 15.17
CA TYR A 317 -18.77 12.57 15.05
C TYR A 317 -18.28 12.67 13.62
N ASP A 318 -17.85 13.87 13.24
CA ASP A 318 -17.28 14.12 11.92
C ASP A 318 -15.80 13.72 11.86
N ILE A 319 -15.45 12.92 10.85
CA ILE A 319 -14.10 12.40 10.61
C ILE A 319 -13.65 12.84 9.23
N TYR A 320 -12.48 13.47 9.16
CA TYR A 320 -11.91 13.97 7.90
C TYR A 320 -10.63 13.22 7.57
N VAL A 321 -10.47 12.83 6.29
CA VAL A 321 -9.33 12.05 5.81
C VAL A 321 -8.69 12.77 4.63
N GLY A 322 -7.39 13.08 4.75
CA GLY A 322 -6.64 13.72 3.68
C GLY A 322 -6.30 12.76 2.54
N LYS A 323 -6.48 13.20 1.30
CA LYS A 323 -6.21 12.39 0.09
C LYS A 323 -4.77 12.51 -0.41
N ASN A 324 -4.04 13.53 0.04
CA ASN A 324 -2.66 13.81 -0.35
C ASN A 324 -1.96 14.66 0.72
N ASN A 325 -0.66 14.89 0.53
CA ASN A 325 0.17 15.58 1.51
C ASN A 325 -0.28 17.03 1.81
N TYR A 326 -0.77 17.76 0.81
CA TYR A 326 -1.29 19.12 1.03
C TYR A 326 -2.56 19.10 1.89
N GLN A 327 -3.47 18.14 1.65
CA GLN A 327 -4.67 18.00 2.46
C GLN A 327 -4.34 17.49 3.88
N ASN A 328 -3.38 16.57 4.01
CA ASN A 328 -2.86 16.12 5.30
C ASN A 328 -2.34 17.31 6.11
N GLU A 329 -1.56 18.18 5.47
CA GLU A 329 -1.05 19.42 6.06
C GLU A 329 -2.17 20.37 6.49
N GLU A 330 -3.12 20.62 5.58
CA GLU A 330 -4.23 21.53 5.82
C GLU A 330 -5.13 21.05 6.94
N LEU A 331 -5.51 19.76 6.93
CA LEU A 331 -6.32 19.14 7.97
C LEU A 331 -5.63 19.25 9.33
N THR A 332 -4.34 18.93 9.41
CA THR A 332 -3.63 18.88 10.68
C THR A 332 -3.33 20.26 11.24
N PHE A 333 -2.90 21.21 10.41
CA PHE A 333 -2.36 22.47 10.92
C PHE A 333 -3.25 23.68 10.74
N LYS A 334 -4.29 23.62 9.88
CA LYS A 334 -5.22 24.73 9.66
C LYS A 334 -6.65 24.42 10.10
N PHE A 335 -7.11 23.19 9.86
CA PHE A 335 -8.49 22.79 10.11
C PHE A 335 -8.70 22.24 11.54
N ALA A 336 -7.81 21.35 11.99
CA ALA A 336 -7.92 20.74 13.31
C ALA A 336 -7.59 21.72 14.43
N THR A 337 -8.39 21.70 15.51
CA THR A 337 -8.16 22.42 16.76
C THR A 337 -7.30 21.58 17.72
N GLY A 338 -6.78 22.20 18.79
CA GLY A 338 -5.84 21.53 19.70
C GLY A 338 -6.37 20.24 20.34
N ASN A 339 -7.67 20.17 20.61
CA ASN A 339 -8.34 19.04 21.27
C ASN A 339 -8.85 17.97 20.30
N ASP A 340 -8.90 18.25 19.00
CA ASP A 340 -9.25 17.25 18.01
C ASP A 340 -8.22 16.11 18.00
N TRP A 341 -8.64 14.91 17.63
CA TRP A 341 -7.81 13.73 17.59
C TRP A 341 -7.26 13.51 16.18
N TRP A 342 -5.97 13.23 16.12
CA TRP A 342 -5.22 12.93 14.91
C TRP A 342 -4.80 11.46 14.91
N PHE A 343 -4.95 10.78 13.76
CA PHE A 343 -4.60 9.38 13.57
C PHE A 343 -3.76 9.22 12.31
N HIS A 344 -2.83 8.24 12.32
CA HIS A 344 -2.01 7.88 11.18
C HIS A 344 -1.48 6.46 11.30
N ALA A 345 -1.30 5.76 10.17
CA ALA A 345 -0.69 4.44 10.12
C ALA A 345 0.79 4.52 10.51
N LYS A 346 1.19 3.74 11.52
CA LYS A 346 2.51 3.80 12.11
C LYS A 346 3.60 3.35 11.16
N GLY A 347 4.64 4.18 10.99
CA GLY A 347 5.84 3.83 10.22
C GLY A 347 5.63 3.62 8.72
N MET A 348 4.49 4.02 8.16
CA MET A 348 4.21 3.87 6.74
C MET A 348 3.46 5.08 6.17
N PRO A 349 3.56 5.35 4.85
CA PRO A 349 2.81 6.41 4.19
C PRO A 349 1.30 6.19 4.29
N GLY A 350 0.55 7.27 4.56
CA GLY A 350 -0.91 7.22 4.70
C GLY A 350 -1.55 8.60 4.86
N SER A 351 -2.86 8.58 5.04
CA SER A 351 -3.66 9.77 5.28
C SER A 351 -3.59 10.22 6.73
N HIS A 352 -3.60 11.53 6.95
CA HIS A 352 -3.96 12.07 8.26
C HIS A 352 -5.47 12.01 8.40
N VAL A 353 -5.93 11.43 9.51
CA VAL A 353 -7.33 11.35 9.87
C VAL A 353 -7.57 12.25 11.07
N ILE A 354 -8.55 13.13 10.97
CA ILE A 354 -8.93 14.08 12.02
C ILE A 354 -10.35 13.80 12.49
N VAL A 355 -10.50 13.53 13.78
CA VAL A 355 -11.82 13.46 14.42
C VAL A 355 -12.11 14.80 15.11
N LYS A 356 -13.22 15.43 14.76
CA LYS A 356 -13.71 16.65 15.41
C LYS A 356 -14.37 16.31 16.74
N SER A 357 -13.66 16.48 17.83
CA SER A 357 -14.17 16.13 19.17
C SER A 357 -15.09 17.16 19.80
N GLY A 358 -15.01 18.43 19.35
CA GLY A 358 -15.80 19.51 19.95
C GLY A 358 -15.54 19.77 21.45
N ASN A 359 -14.47 19.22 22.01
CA ASN A 359 -14.10 19.10 23.43
C ASN A 359 -14.83 17.97 24.19
N ASP A 360 -15.59 17.12 23.51
CA ASP A 360 -16.23 15.97 24.12
C ASP A 360 -15.20 14.84 24.33
N GLU A 361 -15.45 13.97 25.29
CA GLU A 361 -14.75 12.71 25.46
C GLU A 361 -15.31 11.74 24.41
N LEU A 362 -14.43 11.27 23.51
CA LEU A 362 -14.84 10.39 22.42
C LEU A 362 -15.05 8.96 22.92
N PRO A 363 -16.13 8.27 22.50
CA PRO A 363 -16.30 6.84 22.73
C PRO A 363 -15.19 6.01 22.08
N ASP A 364 -14.82 4.87 22.69
CA ASP A 364 -13.80 3.94 22.16
C ASP A 364 -14.07 3.53 20.71
N ARG A 365 -15.33 3.34 20.35
CA ARG A 365 -15.76 3.00 18.99
C ARG A 365 -15.33 4.04 17.96
N VAL A 366 -15.33 5.32 18.30
CA VAL A 366 -14.90 6.39 17.39
C VAL A 366 -13.39 6.31 17.13
N PHE A 367 -12.59 5.93 18.14
CA PHE A 367 -11.15 5.68 17.97
C PHE A 367 -10.90 4.50 17.04
N GLU A 368 -11.65 3.41 17.18
CA GLU A 368 -11.55 2.26 16.28
C GLU A 368 -11.94 2.64 14.84
N GLU A 369 -13.04 3.35 14.65
CA GLU A 369 -13.52 3.79 13.33
C GLU A 369 -12.53 4.73 12.64
N ALA A 370 -11.99 5.71 13.36
CA ALA A 370 -10.96 6.60 12.84
C ALA A 370 -9.65 5.86 12.55
N GLY A 371 -9.28 4.89 13.39
CA GLY A 371 -8.16 3.99 13.17
C GLY A 371 -8.32 3.16 11.90
N LYS A 372 -9.50 2.57 11.68
CA LYS A 372 -9.84 1.84 10.44
C LYS A 372 -9.67 2.72 9.20
N LEU A 373 -10.14 3.97 9.24
CA LEU A 373 -9.93 4.93 8.16
C LEU A 373 -8.44 5.23 7.93
N ALA A 374 -7.65 5.44 8.99
CA ALA A 374 -6.22 5.70 8.86
C ALA A 374 -5.49 4.49 8.25
N GLY A 375 -5.84 3.27 8.65
CA GLY A 375 -5.30 2.04 8.08
C GLY A 375 -5.67 1.85 6.62
N TYR A 376 -6.95 2.02 6.30
CA TYR A 376 -7.49 1.84 4.95
C TYR A 376 -6.93 2.85 3.93
N TYR A 377 -6.67 4.09 4.35
CA TYR A 377 -6.05 5.13 3.53
C TYR A 377 -4.53 5.19 3.71
N SER A 378 -3.90 4.04 3.89
CA SER A 378 -2.44 3.90 4.00
C SER A 378 -1.88 2.86 3.02
N LYS A 379 -0.55 2.80 2.95
CA LYS A 379 0.16 1.74 2.18
C LYS A 379 -0.12 0.34 2.73
N GLY A 380 -0.51 0.24 3.99
CA GLY A 380 -0.76 -1.04 4.68
C GLY A 380 -2.18 -1.57 4.57
N ARG A 381 -3.05 -0.94 3.77
CA ARG A 381 -4.49 -1.27 3.70
C ARG A 381 -4.82 -2.74 3.41
N ASP A 382 -3.90 -3.45 2.74
CA ASP A 382 -4.06 -4.86 2.38
C ASP A 382 -3.48 -5.80 3.45
N ASN A 383 -2.98 -5.26 4.56
CA ASN A 383 -2.50 -6.06 5.68
C ASN A 383 -3.68 -6.48 6.57
N ASP A 384 -3.60 -7.69 7.12
CA ASP A 384 -4.59 -8.20 8.06
C ASP A 384 -4.74 -7.29 9.29
N LYS A 385 -3.62 -6.79 9.81
CA LYS A 385 -3.58 -5.88 10.96
C LYS A 385 -2.59 -4.75 10.74
N ILE A 386 -2.99 -3.54 11.16
CA ILE A 386 -2.17 -2.34 11.08
C ILE A 386 -2.14 -1.67 12.45
N GLU A 387 -0.94 -1.23 12.84
CA GLU A 387 -0.76 -0.38 14.02
C GLU A 387 -0.99 1.08 13.63
N ILE A 388 -1.88 1.76 14.35
CA ILE A 388 -2.26 3.15 14.14
C ILE A 388 -1.82 3.96 15.35
N ASP A 389 -1.02 4.99 15.11
CA ASP A 389 -0.70 5.98 16.12
C ASP A 389 -1.79 7.06 16.17
N TYR A 390 -2.21 7.44 17.38
CA TYR A 390 -3.18 8.49 17.57
C TYR A 390 -2.87 9.35 18.80
N LEU A 391 -3.20 10.61 18.71
CA LEU A 391 -2.96 11.59 19.77
C LEU A 391 -3.77 12.86 19.53
N GLN A 392 -3.91 13.71 20.56
CA GLN A 392 -4.51 15.03 20.38
C GLN A 392 -3.63 15.90 19.50
N LYS A 393 -4.26 16.64 18.58
CA LYS A 393 -3.56 17.49 17.57
C LYS A 393 -2.56 18.46 18.19
N LYS A 394 -2.78 18.97 19.40
CA LYS A 394 -1.84 19.87 20.09
C LYS A 394 -0.43 19.28 20.26
N ASN A 395 -0.29 17.96 20.26
CA ASN A 395 0.98 17.23 20.40
C ASN A 395 1.64 16.92 19.04
N VAL A 396 0.98 17.21 17.93
CA VAL A 396 1.52 17.05 16.58
C VAL A 396 2.23 18.32 16.15
N LYS A 397 3.49 18.21 15.74
CA LYS A 397 4.35 19.35 15.34
C LYS A 397 4.84 19.17 13.91
N LYS A 398 5.06 20.28 13.22
CA LYS A 398 5.71 20.32 11.91
C LYS A 398 7.18 20.70 12.08
N PRO A 399 8.14 19.86 11.63
CA PRO A 399 9.54 20.26 11.56
C PRO A 399 9.76 21.38 10.55
N ASN A 400 10.65 22.30 10.86
CA ASN A 400 11.01 23.39 9.94
C ASN A 400 11.59 22.81 8.63
N GLY A 401 11.10 23.30 7.48
CA GLY A 401 11.62 22.89 6.18
C GLY A 401 11.18 21.49 5.71
N SER A 402 10.32 20.80 6.46
CA SER A 402 9.81 19.49 6.04
C SER A 402 8.79 19.60 4.89
N ALA A 403 8.66 18.51 4.11
CA ALA A 403 7.63 18.36 3.08
C ALA A 403 6.21 18.49 3.66
N PRO A 404 5.20 18.84 2.83
CA PRO A 404 3.81 18.87 3.27
C PRO A 404 3.38 17.51 3.83
N GLY A 405 2.55 17.52 4.87
CA GLY A 405 2.07 16.31 5.53
C GLY A 405 3.10 15.60 6.41
N PHE A 406 4.35 16.08 6.46
CA PHE A 406 5.33 15.50 7.38
C PHE A 406 5.16 16.07 8.79
N VAL A 407 5.08 15.17 9.78
CA VAL A 407 4.85 15.53 11.18
C VAL A 407 5.80 14.79 12.12
N VAL A 408 6.01 15.34 13.31
CA VAL A 408 6.69 14.68 14.42
C VAL A 408 5.84 14.78 15.68
N TYR A 409 5.86 13.72 16.47
CA TYR A 409 5.26 13.64 17.79
C TYR A 409 6.13 12.75 18.68
N TYR A 410 6.06 12.94 19.99
CA TYR A 410 6.93 12.25 20.95
C TYR A 410 6.16 11.36 21.92
N THR A 411 4.87 11.64 22.09
CA THR A 411 3.96 10.86 22.93
C THR A 411 2.69 10.57 22.13
N ASN A 412 2.37 9.31 21.97
CA ASN A 412 1.20 8.85 21.25
C ASN A 412 0.62 7.63 21.95
N TYR A 413 -0.62 7.35 21.65
CA TYR A 413 -1.26 6.06 21.85
C TYR A 413 -1.18 5.27 20.54
N SER A 414 -1.24 3.96 20.64
CA SER A 414 -1.31 3.08 19.46
C SER A 414 -2.44 2.08 19.64
N LEU A 415 -3.13 1.78 18.53
CA LEU A 415 -4.13 0.73 18.47
C LEU A 415 -3.86 -0.15 17.25
N THR A 416 -4.21 -1.42 17.35
CA THR A 416 -4.10 -2.38 16.24
C THR A 416 -5.48 -2.63 15.69
N ILE A 417 -5.66 -2.41 14.38
CA ILE A 417 -6.96 -2.52 13.71
C ILE A 417 -6.88 -3.38 12.45
N HIS A 418 -8.03 -3.91 12.05
CA HIS A 418 -8.31 -4.34 10.70
C HIS A 418 -8.72 -3.13 9.87
N PRO A 419 -8.11 -2.86 8.69
CA PRO A 419 -8.41 -1.67 7.88
C PRO A 419 -9.73 -1.82 7.09
N ASP A 420 -10.76 -2.37 7.70
CA ASP A 420 -12.09 -2.51 7.12
C ASP A 420 -12.97 -1.31 7.48
N ILE A 421 -13.42 -0.59 6.46
CA ILE A 421 -14.30 0.57 6.58
C ILE A 421 -15.75 0.26 6.21
N SER A 422 -16.10 -1.01 6.03
CA SER A 422 -17.50 -1.44 5.85
C SER A 422 -18.34 -0.98 7.04
N GLY A 423 -19.44 -0.31 6.79
CA GLY A 423 -20.29 0.26 7.83
C GLY A 423 -19.98 1.72 8.20
N LEU A 424 -18.92 2.33 7.67
CA LEU A 424 -18.66 3.77 7.83
C LEU A 424 -19.33 4.58 6.71
N THR A 425 -20.03 5.64 7.09
CA THR A 425 -20.79 6.47 6.13
C THR A 425 -19.89 7.57 5.57
N LEU A 426 -19.59 7.50 4.28
CA LEU A 426 -18.97 8.61 3.53
C LEU A 426 -20.05 9.64 3.21
N ILE A 427 -19.82 10.89 3.60
CA ILE A 427 -20.75 12.01 3.38
C ILE A 427 -20.35 12.77 2.10
N GLU A 428 -19.04 13.09 1.93
CA GLU A 428 -18.50 13.86 0.77
C GLU A 428 -17.06 13.42 0.41
#